data_2d6dbec118ee33181b56d582c4eaf21a
#
_entry.id   2d6dbec118ee33181b56d582c4eaf21a
#
_cell.length_a   1.000
_cell.length_b   1.000
_cell.length_c   1.000
_cell.angle_alpha   90.00
_cell.angle_beta   90.00
_cell.angle_gamma   90.00
#
_symmetry.space_group_name_H-M   'P 1'
#
loop_
_entity.id
_entity.type
_entity.pdbx_description
1 polymer ?
#
loop_
_entity_poly.entity_id
_entity_poly.type
_entity_poly.pdbx_seq_one_letter_code
_entity_poly.pdbx_strand_id
1 'polypeptide(L)'
;MENKASCGLNFERKESCWGHFLEDAFTNQVILDTCTPFKNKTLHAGGTLLPLDLNANGVMDVLVSDVSYKNVIALYNTGTADSAFISSQDTNFPASHPINVDLFPASFYEDVDGDGIKDLVVSPNQTGLTGSENYRSMTQYKNMGSNNNPNFQYVRDNFLQKDQIDLGEGCVPRLCDLSGDGLLDLILANSHYYDAGGNAASSFSYFKNTGTASQPEFTLIDSN
;
A
#
# COMPACT_ATOMS: atom_id res chain seq x y z
N MET A 1 9.30 -4.05 -28.95
CA MET A 1 9.00 -5.50 -28.94
C MET A 1 7.49 -5.65 -28.82
N GLU A 2 6.84 -6.23 -29.81
CA GLU A 2 5.42 -6.57 -29.72
C GLU A 2 5.26 -7.77 -28.79
N ASN A 3 4.69 -7.55 -27.61
CA ASN A 3 4.31 -8.66 -26.72
C ASN A 3 2.94 -9.17 -27.14
N LYS A 4 2.92 -10.23 -27.93
CA LYS A 4 1.67 -11.01 -28.12
C LYS A 4 1.37 -11.76 -26.82
N ALA A 5 0.36 -11.31 -26.07
CA ALA A 5 -0.13 -12.05 -24.94
C ALA A 5 -0.77 -13.38 -25.41
N SER A 6 -0.48 -14.48 -24.70
CA SER A 6 -1.00 -15.81 -25.01
C SER A 6 -2.53 -15.93 -24.88
N CYS A 7 -3.22 -14.91 -24.36
CA CYS A 7 -4.67 -14.81 -24.20
C CYS A 7 -5.39 -14.16 -25.41
N GLY A 8 -4.70 -13.90 -26.51
CA GLY A 8 -5.29 -13.30 -27.72
C GLY A 8 -5.44 -11.79 -27.70
N LEU A 9 -5.03 -11.10 -26.60
CA LEU A 9 -4.97 -9.65 -26.57
C LEU A 9 -3.70 -9.16 -27.26
N ASN A 10 -3.85 -8.18 -28.14
CA ASN A 10 -2.72 -7.51 -28.79
C ASN A 10 -2.59 -6.11 -28.22
N PHE A 11 -1.40 -5.81 -27.67
CA PHE A 11 -1.06 -4.47 -27.19
C PHE A 11 -0.10 -3.80 -28.16
N GLU A 12 -0.46 -2.62 -28.60
CA GLU A 12 0.39 -1.77 -29.42
C GLU A 12 0.78 -0.52 -28.61
N ARG A 13 2.08 -0.21 -28.59
CA ARG A 13 2.55 1.00 -27.95
C ARG A 13 2.13 2.21 -28.78
N LYS A 14 1.22 3.03 -28.29
CA LYS A 14 0.73 4.25 -28.96
C LYS A 14 1.67 5.43 -28.74
N GLU A 15 2.25 5.53 -27.54
CA GLU A 15 3.07 6.67 -27.15
C GLU A 15 4.26 6.22 -26.26
N SER A 16 5.35 6.97 -26.33
CA SER A 16 6.54 6.73 -25.51
C SER A 16 6.71 7.71 -24.36
N CYS A 17 5.91 8.76 -24.30
CA CYS A 17 5.94 9.81 -23.30
C CYS A 17 4.51 10.21 -22.92
N TRP A 18 3.80 9.28 -22.29
CA TRP A 18 2.46 9.54 -21.83
C TRP A 18 2.45 10.70 -20.83
N GLY A 19 1.54 11.66 -21.01
CA GLY A 19 1.37 12.79 -20.12
C GLY A 19 2.43 13.89 -20.22
N HIS A 20 3.45 13.76 -21.05
CA HIS A 20 4.51 14.75 -21.28
C HIS A 20 5.25 15.16 -20.00
N PHE A 21 5.61 14.19 -19.16
CA PHE A 21 6.40 14.43 -17.96
C PHE A 21 7.56 13.43 -17.85
N LEU A 22 8.53 13.78 -17.03
CA LEU A 22 9.65 12.92 -16.65
C LEU A 22 9.80 12.94 -15.13
N GLU A 23 10.10 11.78 -14.54
CA GLU A 23 10.51 11.71 -13.13
C GLU A 23 11.85 12.41 -12.94
N ASP A 24 11.95 13.26 -11.92
CA ASP A 24 13.24 13.87 -11.54
C ASP A 24 14.05 12.86 -10.72
N ALA A 25 15.26 12.57 -11.20
CA ALA A 25 16.15 11.61 -10.54
C ALA A 25 16.68 12.05 -9.16
N PHE A 26 16.46 13.30 -8.74
CA PHE A 26 17.06 13.87 -7.52
C PHE A 26 16.02 14.37 -6.51
N THR A 27 14.79 14.60 -6.96
CA THR A 27 13.71 15.09 -6.13
C THR A 27 12.50 14.20 -6.29
N ASN A 28 11.66 14.16 -5.27
CA ASN A 28 10.36 13.48 -5.36
C ASN A 28 9.35 14.39 -6.07
N GLN A 29 9.60 14.67 -7.34
CA GLN A 29 8.75 15.50 -8.20
C GLN A 29 8.85 15.01 -9.64
N VAL A 30 7.97 15.49 -10.49
CA VAL A 30 8.07 15.30 -11.92
C VAL A 30 8.37 16.62 -12.62
N ILE A 31 9.08 16.53 -13.73
CA ILE A 31 9.35 17.67 -14.62
C ILE A 31 8.28 17.64 -15.68
N LEU A 32 7.46 18.67 -15.69
CA LEU A 32 6.31 18.80 -16.61
C LEU A 32 6.74 19.30 -17.99
N ASP A 33 5.85 19.09 -18.97
CA ASP A 33 5.98 19.56 -20.36
C ASP A 33 7.29 19.16 -21.04
N THR A 34 7.73 17.91 -20.79
CA THR A 34 8.94 17.40 -21.40
C THR A 34 8.87 15.90 -21.67
N CYS A 35 9.47 15.48 -22.78
CA CYS A 35 9.64 14.07 -23.17
C CYS A 35 11.10 13.72 -23.44
N THR A 36 12.00 14.65 -23.29
CA THR A 36 13.41 14.44 -23.62
C THR A 36 14.15 13.90 -22.41
N PRO A 37 14.52 12.60 -22.40
CA PRO A 37 15.32 12.05 -21.30
C PRO A 37 16.62 12.83 -21.13
N PHE A 38 16.98 13.13 -19.90
CA PHE A 38 18.26 13.74 -19.64
C PHE A 38 19.39 12.79 -20.08
N LYS A 39 20.26 13.24 -20.96
CA LYS A 39 21.45 12.50 -21.32
C LYS A 39 22.33 12.35 -20.04
N ASN A 40 22.68 11.13 -19.69
CA ASN A 40 23.54 10.80 -18.53
C ASN A 40 22.89 10.85 -17.13
N LYS A 41 21.57 10.70 -16.99
CA LYS A 41 20.96 10.48 -15.66
C LYS A 41 20.65 8.99 -15.46
N THR A 42 20.97 8.49 -14.27
CA THR A 42 20.53 7.18 -13.81
C THR A 42 19.01 7.28 -13.59
N LEU A 43 18.24 6.50 -14.32
CA LEU A 43 16.79 6.40 -14.11
C LEU A 43 16.53 5.68 -12.78
N HIS A 44 15.48 6.06 -12.08
CA HIS A 44 15.03 5.38 -10.88
C HIS A 44 14.68 3.91 -11.18
N ALA A 45 14.91 3.04 -10.20
CA ALA A 45 14.80 1.60 -10.40
C ALA A 45 13.35 1.07 -10.35
N GLY A 46 12.36 1.90 -10.08
CA GLY A 46 10.96 1.50 -10.06
C GLY A 46 10.01 2.53 -9.49
N GLY A 47 8.79 2.49 -9.96
CA GLY A 47 7.67 3.29 -9.51
C GLY A 47 6.39 2.45 -9.46
N THR A 48 5.41 2.85 -8.67
CA THR A 48 4.04 2.34 -8.73
C THR A 48 3.12 3.36 -9.39
N LEU A 49 2.10 2.88 -10.08
CA LEU A 49 1.16 3.71 -10.81
C LEU A 49 -0.27 3.30 -10.45
N LEU A 50 -1.11 4.28 -10.16
CA LEU A 50 -2.55 4.07 -10.00
C LEU A 50 -3.30 5.13 -10.83
N PRO A 51 -3.93 4.74 -11.95
CA PRO A 51 -4.77 5.65 -12.73
C PRO A 51 -6.16 5.77 -12.11
N LEU A 52 -6.66 7.01 -11.93
CA LEU A 52 -8.01 7.31 -11.50
C LEU A 52 -8.35 8.76 -11.87
N ASP A 53 -9.64 9.08 -12.01
CA ASP A 53 -10.10 10.46 -12.19
C ASP A 53 -10.19 11.13 -10.81
N LEU A 54 -9.32 12.08 -10.53
CA LEU A 54 -9.24 12.77 -9.22
C LEU A 54 -10.11 14.01 -9.12
N ASN A 55 -10.59 14.55 -10.26
CA ASN A 55 -11.18 15.88 -10.32
C ASN A 55 -12.46 15.96 -11.17
N ALA A 56 -13.01 14.82 -11.59
CA ALA A 56 -14.24 14.68 -12.39
C ALA A 56 -14.14 15.34 -13.78
N ASN A 57 -12.95 15.42 -14.35
CA ASN A 57 -12.79 15.97 -15.71
C ASN A 57 -13.00 14.92 -16.82
N GLY A 58 -13.18 13.63 -16.45
CA GLY A 58 -13.46 12.53 -17.35
C GLY A 58 -12.22 11.92 -18.02
N VAL A 59 -11.03 12.36 -17.65
CA VAL A 59 -9.76 11.73 -18.05
C VAL A 59 -9.02 11.19 -16.84
N MET A 60 -8.17 10.19 -17.06
CA MET A 60 -7.42 9.58 -15.96
C MET A 60 -6.25 10.46 -15.56
N ASP A 61 -6.24 10.85 -14.29
CA ASP A 61 -5.09 11.32 -13.54
C ASP A 61 -4.26 10.11 -13.09
N VAL A 62 -3.12 10.33 -12.47
CA VAL A 62 -2.27 9.23 -11.99
C VAL A 62 -1.68 9.56 -10.62
N LEU A 63 -1.80 8.64 -9.68
CA LEU A 63 -0.92 8.62 -8.51
C LEU A 63 0.35 7.85 -8.87
N VAL A 64 1.50 8.47 -8.65
CA VAL A 64 2.81 7.85 -8.86
C VAL A 64 3.60 7.81 -7.56
N SER A 65 4.41 6.78 -7.38
CA SER A 65 5.38 6.71 -6.30
C SER A 65 6.73 6.25 -6.82
N ASP A 66 7.76 6.46 -6.04
CA ASP A 66 9.13 6.07 -6.34
C ASP A 66 9.69 5.17 -5.24
N VAL A 67 10.58 4.26 -5.62
CA VAL A 67 11.25 3.31 -4.72
C VAL A 67 12.03 3.97 -3.58
N SER A 68 12.40 5.24 -3.72
CA SER A 68 13.25 5.98 -2.79
C SER A 68 12.47 6.88 -1.83
N TYR A 69 11.15 7.01 -2.00
CA TYR A 69 10.35 7.98 -1.26
C TYR A 69 9.17 7.35 -0.50
N LYS A 70 8.66 8.11 0.48
CA LYS A 70 7.61 7.69 1.42
C LYS A 70 6.20 8.14 1.05
N ASN A 71 6.07 9.04 0.09
CA ASN A 71 4.81 9.63 -0.35
C ASN A 71 4.47 9.27 -1.78
N VAL A 72 3.25 9.57 -2.18
CA VAL A 72 2.81 9.54 -3.58
C VAL A 72 2.68 10.95 -4.12
N ILE A 73 2.80 11.08 -5.43
CA ILE A 73 2.54 12.32 -6.15
C ILE A 73 1.24 12.14 -6.95
N ALA A 74 0.30 13.06 -6.80
CA ALA A 74 -0.86 13.12 -7.68
C ALA A 74 -0.51 13.98 -8.90
N LEU A 75 -0.68 13.40 -10.09
CA LEU A 75 -0.44 14.05 -11.38
C LEU A 75 -1.76 14.28 -12.08
N TYR A 76 -2.10 15.55 -12.33
CA TYR A 76 -3.38 15.94 -12.90
C TYR A 76 -3.30 16.08 -14.43
N ASN A 77 -4.15 15.30 -15.10
CA ASN A 77 -4.24 15.25 -16.55
C ASN A 77 -5.30 16.22 -17.09
N THR A 78 -4.89 17.18 -17.90
CA THR A 78 -5.78 18.13 -18.59
C THR A 78 -5.88 17.88 -20.08
N GLY A 79 -5.29 16.79 -20.56
CA GLY A 79 -5.37 16.36 -21.95
C GLY A 79 -6.70 15.68 -22.31
N THR A 80 -6.63 14.62 -23.08
CA THR A 80 -7.78 13.80 -23.47
C THR A 80 -7.51 12.33 -23.19
N ALA A 81 -8.53 11.47 -23.38
CA ALA A 81 -8.36 10.02 -23.25
C ALA A 81 -7.32 9.43 -24.24
N ASP A 82 -7.16 10.05 -25.41
CA ASP A 82 -6.22 9.60 -26.45
C ASP A 82 -4.86 10.31 -26.40
N SER A 83 -4.78 11.48 -25.74
CA SER A 83 -3.57 12.29 -25.64
C SER A 83 -3.50 12.95 -24.28
N ALA A 84 -2.83 12.27 -23.35
CA ALA A 84 -2.66 12.77 -21.99
C ALA A 84 -1.68 13.94 -21.92
N PHE A 85 -1.97 14.91 -21.06
CA PHE A 85 -1.10 16.03 -20.75
C PHE A 85 -1.17 16.36 -19.27
N ILE A 86 -0.11 16.04 -18.54
CA ILE A 86 -0.01 16.35 -17.12
C ILE A 86 0.36 17.83 -16.97
N SER A 87 -0.56 18.60 -16.40
CA SER A 87 -0.41 20.05 -16.25
C SER A 87 0.02 20.48 -14.86
N SER A 88 -0.17 19.64 -13.85
CA SER A 88 0.20 19.95 -12.47
C SER A 88 0.45 18.69 -11.66
N GLN A 89 1.13 18.87 -10.52
CA GLN A 89 1.43 17.82 -9.56
C GLN A 89 1.14 18.28 -8.13
N ASP A 90 0.76 17.33 -7.26
CA ASP A 90 0.65 17.54 -5.82
C ASP A 90 1.47 16.47 -5.10
N THR A 91 2.49 16.89 -4.35
CA THR A 91 3.40 16.02 -3.59
C THR A 91 2.94 15.76 -2.17
N ASN A 92 1.82 16.38 -1.75
CA ASN A 92 1.23 16.26 -0.41
C ASN A 92 -0.17 15.62 -0.45
N PHE A 93 -0.36 14.65 -1.32
CA PHE A 93 -1.65 14.00 -1.52
C PHE A 93 -1.92 12.87 -0.51
N PRO A 94 -3.18 12.74 -0.01
CA PRO A 94 -4.25 13.73 -0.01
C PRO A 94 -3.95 14.91 0.92
N ALA A 95 -4.38 16.12 0.58
CA ALA A 95 -4.03 17.33 1.33
C ALA A 95 -4.46 17.31 2.81
N SER A 96 -5.54 16.58 3.14
CA SER A 96 -6.04 16.45 4.52
C SER A 96 -5.15 15.61 5.43
N HIS A 97 -4.48 14.61 4.87
CA HIS A 97 -3.53 13.72 5.56
C HIS A 97 -2.60 13.09 4.52
N PRO A 98 -1.48 13.74 4.19
CA PRO A 98 -0.58 13.26 3.15
C PRO A 98 -0.07 11.85 3.41
N ILE A 99 -0.02 11.04 2.36
CA ILE A 99 0.55 9.70 2.42
C ILE A 99 2.02 9.78 2.84
N ASN A 100 2.35 9.03 3.89
CA ASN A 100 3.70 8.91 4.41
C ASN A 100 3.86 7.49 4.98
N VAL A 101 4.23 6.53 4.14
CA VAL A 101 4.54 5.15 4.53
C VAL A 101 6.05 4.94 4.56
N ASP A 102 6.52 3.83 5.09
CA ASP A 102 7.96 3.66 5.35
C ASP A 102 8.82 3.80 4.10
N LEU A 103 8.45 3.18 2.99
CA LEU A 103 9.14 3.34 1.72
C LEU A 103 8.33 2.76 0.58
N PHE A 104 8.51 3.33 -0.63
CA PHE A 104 7.95 2.82 -1.87
C PHE A 104 6.44 2.54 -1.78
N PRO A 105 5.59 3.56 -1.62
CA PRO A 105 4.14 3.38 -1.49
C PRO A 105 3.54 2.71 -2.73
N ALA A 106 2.71 1.69 -2.52
CA ALA A 106 1.84 1.12 -3.55
C ALA A 106 0.39 1.50 -3.21
N SER A 107 -0.27 2.18 -4.13
CA SER A 107 -1.63 2.67 -3.96
C SER A 107 -2.62 1.75 -4.68
N PHE A 108 -3.77 1.46 -4.03
CA PHE A 108 -4.86 0.64 -4.55
C PHE A 108 -6.18 1.40 -4.38
N TYR A 109 -7.05 1.30 -5.39
CA TYR A 109 -8.34 2.00 -5.42
C TYR A 109 -9.48 0.99 -5.54
N GLU A 110 -10.00 0.54 -4.39
CA GLU A 110 -10.98 -0.52 -4.30
C GLU A 110 -12.05 -0.21 -3.25
N ASP A 111 -13.27 -0.69 -3.46
CA ASP A 111 -14.35 -0.63 -2.47
C ASP A 111 -14.06 -1.64 -1.36
N VAL A 112 -13.54 -1.17 -0.23
CA VAL A 112 -13.06 -2.05 0.86
C VAL A 112 -14.05 -2.16 2.01
N ASP A 113 -15.15 -1.39 2.00
CA ASP A 113 -16.20 -1.48 3.01
C ASP A 113 -17.58 -1.88 2.44
N GLY A 114 -17.70 -2.07 1.12
CA GLY A 114 -18.88 -2.58 0.45
C GLY A 114 -19.99 -1.53 0.23
N ASP A 115 -19.65 -0.24 0.27
CA ASP A 115 -20.63 0.84 0.07
C ASP A 115 -20.82 1.23 -1.41
N GLY A 116 -20.07 0.63 -2.34
CA GLY A 116 -20.10 0.88 -3.77
C GLY A 116 -19.19 2.04 -4.22
N ILE A 117 -18.51 2.70 -3.28
CA ILE A 117 -17.54 3.75 -3.55
C ILE A 117 -16.14 3.22 -3.27
N LYS A 118 -15.23 3.41 -4.21
CA LYS A 118 -13.86 2.92 -4.05
C LYS A 118 -13.08 3.82 -3.11
N ASP A 119 -12.38 3.18 -2.19
CA ASP A 119 -11.49 3.78 -1.21
C ASP A 119 -10.04 3.74 -1.70
N LEU A 120 -9.15 4.50 -1.04
CA LEU A 120 -7.73 4.43 -1.29
C LEU A 120 -7.03 3.66 -0.17
N VAL A 121 -6.31 2.61 -0.54
CA VAL A 121 -5.44 1.86 0.36
C VAL A 121 -4.01 2.00 -0.10
N VAL A 122 -3.09 2.25 0.82
CA VAL A 122 -1.68 2.42 0.51
C VAL A 122 -0.84 1.53 1.42
N SER A 123 0.08 0.80 0.82
CA SER A 123 1.00 -0.10 1.52
C SER A 123 2.43 0.13 1.03
N PRO A 124 3.45 0.02 1.89
CA PRO A 124 4.84 -0.02 1.43
C PRO A 124 5.05 -1.27 0.53
N ASN A 125 5.80 -1.10 -0.54
CA ASN A 125 6.13 -2.18 -1.48
C ASN A 125 7.59 -2.60 -1.33
N GLN A 126 8.08 -2.65 -0.11
CA GLN A 126 9.43 -3.06 0.20
C GLN A 126 9.45 -4.00 1.39
N THR A 127 10.29 -5.04 1.31
CA THR A 127 10.51 -6.02 2.37
C THR A 127 11.96 -5.97 2.84
N GLY A 128 12.20 -6.36 4.10
CA GLY A 128 13.55 -6.61 4.61
C GLY A 128 14.36 -5.37 4.98
N LEU A 129 13.74 -4.21 5.17
CA LEU A 129 14.41 -3.07 5.77
C LEU A 129 14.48 -3.27 7.29
N THR A 130 15.68 -3.12 7.84
CA THR A 130 15.88 -3.05 9.29
C THR A 130 15.06 -1.88 9.83
N GLY A 131 14.09 -2.17 10.72
CA GLY A 131 13.21 -1.17 11.30
C GLY A 131 11.91 -0.89 10.51
N SER A 132 11.62 -1.63 9.42
CA SER A 132 10.28 -1.59 8.82
C SER A 132 9.31 -2.41 9.67
N GLU A 133 8.30 -1.77 10.23
CA GLU A 133 7.19 -2.47 10.87
C GLU A 133 6.17 -2.92 9.83
N ASN A 134 5.86 -4.23 9.83
CA ASN A 134 4.73 -4.74 9.05
C ASN A 134 3.39 -4.56 9.77
N TYR A 135 3.43 -4.13 11.03
CA TYR A 135 2.28 -4.01 11.92
C TYR A 135 1.34 -2.84 11.56
N ARG A 136 1.85 -1.70 11.11
CA ARG A 136 1.09 -0.49 10.77
C ARG A 136 1.47 0.01 9.39
N SER A 137 1.44 -0.90 8.44
CA SER A 137 1.95 -0.62 7.09
C SER A 137 0.85 -0.43 6.05
N MET A 138 -0.42 -0.74 6.37
CA MET A 138 -1.51 -0.63 5.40
C MET A 138 -2.44 0.53 5.78
N THR A 139 -2.24 1.67 5.13
CA THR A 139 -3.01 2.89 5.38
C THR A 139 -4.28 2.91 4.56
N GLN A 140 -5.41 3.16 5.22
CA GLN A 140 -6.75 3.28 4.61
C GLN A 140 -7.21 4.73 4.63
N TYR A 141 -7.68 5.19 3.48
CA TYR A 141 -8.40 6.45 3.32
C TYR A 141 -9.79 6.14 2.76
N LYS A 142 -10.86 6.52 3.50
CA LYS A 142 -12.22 6.42 2.99
C LYS A 142 -12.49 7.53 1.98
N ASN A 143 -13.12 7.16 0.88
CA ASN A 143 -13.59 8.11 -0.10
C ASN A 143 -14.97 8.65 0.29
N MET A 144 -15.03 9.91 0.72
CA MET A 144 -16.26 10.62 1.06
C MET A 144 -16.92 11.33 -0.15
N GLY A 145 -16.32 11.17 -1.33
CA GLY A 145 -16.81 11.72 -2.59
C GLY A 145 -17.49 10.67 -3.47
N SER A 146 -17.03 10.55 -4.70
CA SER A 146 -17.49 9.53 -5.65
C SER A 146 -16.30 8.88 -6.37
N ASN A 147 -16.56 7.82 -7.14
CA ASN A 147 -15.50 7.13 -7.88
C ASN A 147 -14.77 8.00 -8.91
N ASN A 148 -15.39 9.07 -9.41
CA ASN A 148 -14.81 9.99 -10.39
C ASN A 148 -14.46 11.37 -9.82
N ASN A 149 -14.70 11.57 -8.52
CA ASN A 149 -14.34 12.79 -7.80
C ASN A 149 -14.11 12.42 -6.34
N PRO A 150 -13.01 11.72 -6.04
CA PRO A 150 -12.74 11.20 -4.71
C PRO A 150 -12.38 12.33 -3.74
N ASN A 151 -12.82 12.16 -2.50
CA ASN A 151 -12.44 13.00 -1.38
C ASN A 151 -11.93 12.08 -0.26
N PHE A 152 -10.64 11.84 -0.24
CA PHE A 152 -10.01 10.89 0.65
C PHE A 152 -9.82 11.45 2.06
N GLN A 153 -10.38 10.75 3.05
CA GLN A 153 -10.19 11.02 4.46
C GLN A 153 -9.44 9.85 5.12
N TYR A 154 -8.39 10.16 5.85
CA TYR A 154 -7.63 9.16 6.61
C TYR A 154 -8.53 8.45 7.63
N VAL A 155 -8.42 7.13 7.68
CA VAL A 155 -9.12 6.27 8.63
C VAL A 155 -8.16 5.62 9.62
N ARG A 156 -7.14 4.93 9.11
CA ARG A 156 -6.18 4.16 9.92
C ARG A 156 -4.93 3.79 9.11
N ASP A 157 -3.89 3.38 9.81
CA ASP A 157 -2.63 2.87 9.22
C ASP A 157 -2.44 1.34 9.39
N ASN A 158 -3.43 0.65 9.93
CA ASN A 158 -3.41 -0.79 10.22
C ASN A 158 -4.61 -1.52 9.61
N PHE A 159 -5.02 -1.13 8.40
CA PHE A 159 -6.11 -1.80 7.68
C PHE A 159 -5.79 -3.29 7.48
N LEU A 160 -6.75 -4.18 7.75
CA LEU A 160 -6.62 -5.64 7.84
C LEU A 160 -5.67 -6.15 8.95
N GLN A 161 -4.77 -5.34 9.46
CA GLN A 161 -3.80 -5.74 10.49
C GLN A 161 -4.34 -5.55 11.92
N LYS A 162 -5.32 -4.67 12.10
CA LYS A 162 -5.92 -4.36 13.39
C LYS A 162 -6.45 -5.60 14.14
N ASP A 163 -7.01 -6.54 13.39
CA ASP A 163 -7.67 -7.73 13.92
C ASP A 163 -6.81 -9.00 13.73
N GLN A 164 -5.54 -8.84 13.40
CA GLN A 164 -4.55 -9.91 13.29
C GLN A 164 -3.69 -9.96 14.55
N ILE A 165 -3.29 -11.17 14.94
CA ILE A 165 -2.26 -11.37 15.93
C ILE A 165 -0.92 -11.31 15.19
N ASP A 166 -0.18 -10.22 15.40
CA ASP A 166 1.15 -10.03 14.84
C ASP A 166 2.20 -10.22 15.94
N LEU A 167 3.05 -11.21 15.76
CA LEU A 167 4.18 -11.52 16.63
C LEU A 167 5.52 -11.43 15.87
N GLY A 168 5.55 -10.70 14.74
CA GLY A 168 6.74 -10.58 13.90
C GLY A 168 6.91 -11.75 12.93
N GLU A 169 8.14 -12.15 12.66
CA GLU A 169 8.48 -13.13 11.63
C GLU A 169 8.42 -14.57 12.12
N GLY A 170 8.05 -15.48 11.21
CA GLY A 170 8.10 -16.91 11.43
C GLY A 170 7.10 -17.42 12.47
N CYS A 171 5.93 -16.79 12.56
CA CYS A 171 4.88 -17.19 13.48
C CYS A 171 4.35 -18.60 13.18
N VAL A 172 4.39 -19.48 14.21
CA VAL A 172 3.91 -20.86 14.12
C VAL A 172 2.80 -21.09 15.13
N PRO A 173 1.53 -21.23 14.69
CA PRO A 173 0.42 -21.51 15.59
C PRO A 173 0.32 -23.00 15.96
N ARG A 174 -0.10 -23.25 17.21
CA ARG A 174 -0.50 -24.58 17.70
C ARG A 174 -1.75 -24.46 18.55
N LEU A 175 -2.68 -25.40 18.37
CA LEU A 175 -3.85 -25.52 19.20
C LEU A 175 -3.69 -26.74 20.11
N CYS A 176 -3.87 -26.55 21.42
CA CYS A 176 -3.90 -27.60 22.42
C CYS A 176 -4.68 -27.12 23.65
N ASP A 177 -5.26 -28.05 24.40
CA ASP A 177 -5.85 -27.75 25.71
C ASP A 177 -4.72 -27.65 26.73
N LEU A 178 -4.19 -26.45 26.93
CA LEU A 178 -3.12 -26.17 27.89
C LEU A 178 -3.68 -25.89 29.27
N SER A 179 -4.88 -25.35 29.36
CA SER A 179 -5.53 -25.03 30.64
C SER A 179 -6.22 -26.23 31.29
N GLY A 180 -6.46 -27.32 30.56
CA GLY A 180 -7.14 -28.52 31.03
C GLY A 180 -8.66 -28.38 31.16
N ASP A 181 -9.26 -27.39 30.49
CA ASP A 181 -10.70 -27.14 30.57
C ASP A 181 -11.52 -27.79 29.42
N GLY A 182 -10.86 -28.53 28.53
CA GLY A 182 -11.46 -29.23 27.41
C GLY A 182 -11.63 -28.37 26.16
N LEU A 183 -11.19 -27.10 26.18
CA LEU A 183 -11.17 -26.21 25.01
C LEU A 183 -9.76 -26.13 24.43
N LEU A 184 -9.67 -25.96 23.11
CA LEU A 184 -8.37 -25.76 22.49
C LEU A 184 -7.94 -24.30 22.66
N ASP A 185 -6.84 -24.12 23.35
CA ASP A 185 -6.12 -22.86 23.49
C ASP A 185 -5.19 -22.64 22.28
N LEU A 186 -4.69 -21.42 22.10
CA LEU A 186 -3.77 -21.08 21.02
C LEU A 186 -2.39 -20.72 21.61
N ILE A 187 -1.36 -21.43 21.16
CA ILE A 187 0.03 -21.10 21.41
C ILE A 187 0.65 -20.62 20.11
N LEU A 188 1.33 -19.49 20.18
CA LEU A 188 2.06 -18.91 19.06
C LEU A 188 3.54 -18.82 19.44
N ALA A 189 4.39 -19.27 18.53
CA ALA A 189 5.83 -19.06 18.61
C ALA A 189 6.29 -18.24 17.42
N ASN A 190 7.21 -17.32 17.61
CA ASN A 190 7.85 -16.59 16.52
C ASN A 190 9.36 -16.86 16.49
N SER A 191 9.97 -16.61 15.34
CA SER A 191 11.43 -16.64 15.22
C SER A 191 12.06 -15.29 15.54
N HIS A 192 11.38 -14.19 15.20
CA HIS A 192 11.91 -12.84 15.34
C HIS A 192 10.77 -11.84 15.59
N TYR A 193 10.95 -11.03 16.62
CA TYR A 193 10.25 -9.77 16.82
C TYR A 193 11.30 -8.67 16.86
N TYR A 194 11.10 -7.62 16.07
CA TYR A 194 12.02 -6.49 16.02
C TYR A 194 11.50 -5.35 16.87
N ASP A 195 12.32 -4.91 17.82
CA ASP A 195 12.07 -3.66 18.53
C ASP A 195 12.56 -2.44 17.73
N ALA A 196 12.25 -1.23 18.22
CA ALA A 196 12.68 0.00 17.59
C ALA A 196 14.23 0.17 17.52
N GLY A 197 14.99 -0.63 18.27
CA GLY A 197 16.45 -0.71 18.22
C GLY A 197 16.99 -1.72 17.23
N GLY A 198 16.12 -2.46 16.53
CA GLY A 198 16.49 -3.49 15.56
C GLY A 198 16.98 -4.80 16.22
N ASN A 199 16.72 -5.00 17.51
CA ASN A 199 17.03 -6.25 18.18
C ASN A 199 16.01 -7.32 17.80
N ALA A 200 16.51 -8.51 17.48
CA ALA A 200 15.68 -9.67 17.21
C ALA A 200 15.48 -10.50 18.47
N ALA A 201 14.24 -10.80 18.80
CA ALA A 201 13.89 -11.69 19.90
C ALA A 201 12.86 -12.73 19.44
N SER A 202 13.03 -13.98 19.89
CA SER A 202 11.99 -14.99 19.73
C SER A 202 11.16 -15.06 21.00
N SER A 203 9.86 -15.37 20.85
CA SER A 203 8.95 -15.45 21.98
C SER A 203 7.92 -16.57 21.81
N PHE A 204 7.27 -16.88 22.93
CA PHE A 204 6.07 -17.69 22.96
C PHE A 204 4.92 -16.85 23.52
N SER A 205 3.76 -16.94 22.90
CA SER A 205 2.56 -16.29 23.41
C SER A 205 1.47 -17.34 23.63
N TYR A 206 0.87 -17.30 24.82
CA TYR A 206 -0.23 -18.16 25.21
C TYR A 206 -1.55 -17.38 25.23
N PHE A 207 -2.48 -17.81 24.41
CA PHE A 207 -3.84 -17.30 24.36
C PHE A 207 -4.81 -18.37 24.82
N LYS A 208 -5.49 -18.13 25.95
CA LYS A 208 -6.54 -19.02 26.43
C LYS A 208 -7.82 -18.84 25.64
N ASN A 209 -8.49 -19.94 25.31
CA ASN A 209 -9.83 -19.90 24.77
C ASN A 209 -10.84 -19.65 25.90
N THR A 210 -11.40 -18.46 25.93
CA THR A 210 -12.44 -18.04 26.88
C THR A 210 -13.86 -18.14 26.30
N GLY A 211 -13.98 -18.58 25.04
CA GLY A 211 -15.25 -18.79 24.35
C GLY A 211 -15.75 -20.23 24.48
N THR A 212 -16.12 -20.83 23.33
CA THR A 212 -16.58 -22.21 23.25
C THR A 212 -15.81 -22.99 22.18
N ALA A 213 -16.04 -24.30 22.08
CA ALA A 213 -15.42 -25.12 21.03
C ALA A 213 -15.86 -24.72 19.60
N SER A 214 -17.07 -24.18 19.43
CA SER A 214 -17.61 -23.75 18.14
C SER A 214 -17.48 -22.25 17.88
N GLN A 215 -17.22 -21.47 18.90
CA GLN A 215 -17.01 -20.01 18.85
C GLN A 215 -15.85 -19.66 19.81
N PRO A 216 -14.60 -19.94 19.40
CA PRO A 216 -13.45 -19.67 20.24
C PRO A 216 -13.20 -18.15 20.37
N GLU A 217 -12.85 -17.72 21.58
CA GLU A 217 -12.41 -16.37 21.89
C GLU A 217 -11.03 -16.48 22.56
N PHE A 218 -9.99 -15.98 21.89
CA PHE A 218 -8.63 -16.10 22.36
C PHE A 218 -8.20 -14.85 23.14
N THR A 219 -7.92 -15.03 24.45
CA THR A 219 -7.43 -13.98 25.32
C THR A 219 -5.95 -14.22 25.64
N LEU A 220 -5.09 -13.23 25.36
CA LEU A 220 -3.67 -13.30 25.71
C LEU A 220 -3.50 -13.41 27.21
N ILE A 221 -2.82 -14.46 27.67
CA ILE A 221 -2.51 -14.72 29.08
C ILE A 221 -1.05 -14.45 29.38
N ASP A 222 -0.16 -14.84 28.46
CA ASP A 222 1.29 -14.71 28.64
C ASP A 222 1.99 -14.51 27.31
N SER A 223 3.00 -13.66 27.31
CA SER A 223 3.86 -13.37 26.14
C SER A 223 5.30 -13.19 26.63
N ASN A 224 6.13 -14.17 26.42
CA ASN A 224 7.59 -14.13 26.72
C ASN A 224 8.42 -14.18 25.46
#